data_028173de97ad922e9fa6dd487b6d952d
#
_entry.id   028173de97ad922e9fa6dd487b6d952d
#
_cell.length_a   1.000
_cell.length_b   1.000
_cell.length_c   1.000
_cell.angle_alpha   90.00
_cell.angle_beta   90.00
_cell.angle_gamma   90.00
#
_symmetry.space_group_name_H-M   'P 1'
#
loop_
_entity.id
_entity.type
_entity.pdbx_description
1 polymer ?
#
loop_
_entity_poly.entity_id
_entity_poly.type
_entity_poly.pdbx_seq_one_letter_code
_entity_poly.pdbx_strand_id
1 'polypeptide(L)'
;MEPDTNLYSPNENNEIIRENSQKILSVLAAHQIALWEYDIPTGKCSFTDDYFRTLGLKEAGVVFKDINDFYHFAYPEDINAYQTAFAKMLASESKASQIQVRCVGEHGEVIWLEDHFLSYKGNEEGDPDKLLAYTVNVTSQCEKEQHIKHLEEHNRKIIEALPEFIFIFDENFFITDVLMAPGTILLHPVEVLKGADGRSIYSPEVSDLFLCNIRECLKDGNLKEIEYPLEVEGSKHYFQARIAPFEGNTVLALIHDIGDRIRRSEELIEAKRRAEDADRMKSVFLANMSHEIRTPLNAIVGFSEIMVLTENEEEKHEYLEIIQKNSNLLLQLINDILDLSRIESGKSEMHFQQVEIAGLV
;
A
#
# COMPACT_ATOMS: atom_id res chain seq x y z
N MET A 1 -58.12 57.21 -12.86
CA MET A 1 -56.69 57.36 -12.72
C MET A 1 -56.04 56.13 -13.40
N GLU A 2 -55.76 56.31 -14.66
CA GLU A 2 -55.03 55.31 -15.44
C GLU A 2 -53.57 55.38 -15.01
N PRO A 3 -52.86 54.24 -14.85
CA PRO A 3 -51.43 54.26 -14.52
C PRO A 3 -50.63 54.64 -15.75
N ASP A 4 -49.80 55.67 -15.62
CA ASP A 4 -48.85 56.18 -16.58
C ASP A 4 -47.86 55.03 -16.98
N THR A 5 -48.10 54.47 -18.15
CA THR A 5 -47.26 53.33 -18.67
C THR A 5 -46.40 53.78 -19.82
N ASN A 6 -45.67 54.89 -19.70
CA ASN A 6 -44.55 55.17 -20.60
C ASN A 6 -43.56 56.15 -19.96
N LEU A 7 -42.67 55.61 -19.08
CA LEU A 7 -41.64 56.42 -18.43
C LEU A 7 -40.40 56.68 -19.27
N TYR A 8 -40.26 56.05 -20.45
CA TYR A 8 -39.08 56.23 -21.33
C TYR A 8 -39.47 56.34 -22.80
N SER A 9 -38.70 57.13 -23.55
CA SER A 9 -38.84 57.16 -25.00
C SER A 9 -38.39 55.84 -25.65
N PRO A 10 -38.87 55.44 -26.83
CA PRO A 10 -38.43 54.23 -27.51
C PRO A 10 -36.89 54.10 -27.66
N ASN A 11 -36.19 55.20 -27.82
CA ASN A 11 -34.75 55.24 -27.93
C ASN A 11 -34.06 54.97 -26.56
N GLU A 12 -34.57 55.56 -25.47
CA GLU A 12 -34.05 55.34 -24.12
C GLU A 12 -34.28 53.89 -23.67
N ASN A 13 -35.40 53.28 -23.97
CA ASN A 13 -35.66 51.86 -23.70
C ASN A 13 -34.65 50.96 -24.44
N ASN A 14 -34.36 51.24 -25.71
CA ASN A 14 -33.39 50.46 -26.48
C ASN A 14 -31.96 50.63 -25.95
N GLU A 15 -31.61 51.78 -25.45
CA GLU A 15 -30.27 52.03 -24.85
C GLU A 15 -30.12 51.30 -23.51
N ILE A 16 -31.15 51.34 -22.66
CA ILE A 16 -31.18 50.60 -21.40
C ILE A 16 -31.11 49.09 -21.64
N ILE A 17 -31.85 48.54 -22.61
CA ILE A 17 -31.82 47.14 -22.98
C ILE A 17 -30.42 46.73 -23.46
N ARG A 18 -29.78 47.57 -24.29
CA ARG A 18 -28.44 47.33 -24.82
C ARG A 18 -27.38 47.33 -23.71
N GLU A 19 -27.44 48.30 -22.79
CA GLU A 19 -26.56 48.41 -21.66
C GLU A 19 -26.67 47.21 -20.70
N ASN A 20 -27.91 46.80 -20.40
CA ASN A 20 -28.14 45.62 -19.55
C ASN A 20 -27.70 44.34 -20.24
N SER A 21 -27.88 44.19 -21.54
CA SER A 21 -27.38 43.04 -22.30
C SER A 21 -25.86 42.94 -22.26
N GLN A 22 -25.16 44.08 -22.42
CA GLN A 22 -23.67 44.11 -22.29
C GLN A 22 -23.21 43.73 -20.90
N LYS A 23 -23.88 44.22 -19.85
CA LYS A 23 -23.56 43.84 -18.47
C LYS A 23 -23.74 42.31 -18.23
N ILE A 24 -24.82 41.73 -18.73
CA ILE A 24 -25.08 40.29 -18.63
C ILE A 24 -23.98 39.51 -19.36
N LEU A 25 -23.64 39.87 -20.60
CA LEU A 25 -22.58 39.22 -21.37
C LEU A 25 -21.21 39.31 -20.66
N SER A 26 -20.91 40.46 -20.06
CA SER A 26 -19.67 40.64 -19.31
C SER A 26 -19.59 39.72 -18.05
N VAL A 27 -20.72 39.52 -17.37
CA VAL A 27 -20.80 38.59 -16.23
C VAL A 27 -20.62 37.14 -16.70
N LEU A 28 -21.29 36.75 -17.78
CA LEU A 28 -21.15 35.44 -18.35
C LEU A 28 -19.69 35.14 -18.78
N ALA A 29 -19.07 36.09 -19.49
CA ALA A 29 -17.69 35.97 -19.92
C ALA A 29 -16.71 35.81 -18.72
N ALA A 30 -16.95 36.57 -17.63
CA ALA A 30 -16.13 36.45 -16.40
C ALA A 30 -16.21 35.04 -15.75
N HIS A 31 -17.30 34.30 -16.01
CA HIS A 31 -17.50 32.90 -15.56
C HIS A 31 -17.15 31.88 -16.64
N GLN A 32 -16.49 32.30 -17.72
CA GLN A 32 -16.12 31.44 -18.87
C GLN A 32 -17.34 30.78 -19.53
N ILE A 33 -18.45 31.53 -19.60
CA ILE A 33 -19.68 31.13 -20.25
C ILE A 33 -19.86 31.96 -21.55
N ALA A 34 -20.01 31.29 -22.67
CA ALA A 34 -20.24 31.90 -23.97
C ALA A 34 -21.57 31.45 -24.54
N LEU A 35 -22.24 32.33 -25.30
CA LEU A 35 -23.54 32.07 -25.91
C LEU A 35 -23.41 31.89 -27.40
N TRP A 36 -24.26 31.00 -27.96
CA TRP A 36 -24.41 30.84 -29.39
C TRP A 36 -25.85 30.42 -29.74
N GLU A 37 -26.23 30.70 -30.94
CA GLU A 37 -27.54 30.42 -31.49
C GLU A 37 -27.40 29.63 -32.79
N TYR A 38 -28.24 28.65 -32.99
CA TYR A 38 -28.35 27.89 -34.22
C TYR A 38 -29.75 28.12 -34.82
N ASP A 39 -29.76 28.62 -36.04
CA ASP A 39 -30.97 28.81 -36.83
C ASP A 39 -31.30 27.50 -37.57
N ILE A 40 -32.37 26.83 -37.16
CA ILE A 40 -32.70 25.49 -37.65
C ILE A 40 -33.02 25.48 -39.14
N PRO A 41 -33.84 26.43 -39.67
CA PRO A 41 -34.17 26.49 -41.09
C PRO A 41 -32.98 26.75 -42.01
N THR A 42 -31.99 27.54 -41.57
CA THR A 42 -30.85 27.93 -42.42
C THR A 42 -29.57 27.16 -42.12
N GLY A 43 -29.51 26.47 -40.99
CA GLY A 43 -28.33 25.76 -40.54
C GLY A 43 -27.18 26.68 -40.09
N LYS A 44 -27.44 27.98 -39.88
CA LYS A 44 -26.40 28.97 -39.53
C LYS A 44 -26.22 29.04 -38.01
N CYS A 45 -24.93 29.18 -37.60
CA CYS A 45 -24.56 29.52 -36.22
C CYS A 45 -24.27 31.00 -36.06
N SER A 46 -24.65 31.56 -34.92
CA SER A 46 -24.32 32.92 -34.50
C SER A 46 -23.73 32.84 -33.10
N PHE A 47 -22.55 33.43 -32.91
CA PHE A 47 -21.80 33.38 -31.65
C PHE A 47 -21.68 34.78 -31.05
N THR A 48 -21.54 34.91 -29.72
CA THR A 48 -21.17 36.16 -29.09
C THR A 48 -19.74 36.59 -29.52
N ASP A 49 -19.49 37.89 -29.57
CA ASP A 49 -18.21 38.44 -30.11
C ASP A 49 -16.97 37.88 -29.47
N ASP A 50 -17.00 37.58 -28.16
CA ASP A 50 -15.86 37.02 -27.40
C ASP A 50 -15.95 35.51 -27.20
N TYR A 51 -16.78 34.78 -27.95
CA TYR A 51 -17.04 33.36 -27.75
C TYR A 51 -15.74 32.52 -27.59
N PHE A 52 -14.83 32.60 -28.56
CA PHE A 52 -13.60 31.84 -28.59
C PHE A 52 -12.63 32.21 -27.45
N ARG A 53 -12.48 33.53 -27.23
CA ARG A 53 -11.61 34.03 -26.15
C ARG A 53 -12.16 33.65 -24.77
N THR A 54 -13.47 33.74 -24.57
CA THR A 54 -14.13 33.37 -23.32
C THR A 54 -13.89 31.91 -22.96
N LEU A 55 -13.90 31.04 -23.97
CA LEU A 55 -13.69 29.60 -23.77
C LEU A 55 -12.21 29.18 -23.80
N GLY A 56 -11.29 30.07 -24.17
CA GLY A 56 -9.87 29.73 -24.32
C GLY A 56 -9.53 28.97 -25.60
N LEU A 57 -10.42 29.00 -26.57
CA LEU A 57 -10.21 28.38 -27.87
C LEU A 57 -9.33 29.26 -28.77
N LYS A 58 -8.59 28.61 -29.67
CA LYS A 58 -7.73 29.32 -30.62
C LYS A 58 -8.59 30.15 -31.59
N GLU A 59 -8.34 31.43 -31.63
CA GLU A 59 -8.94 32.34 -32.62
C GLU A 59 -8.31 32.04 -34.01
N ALA A 60 -8.85 31.03 -34.70
CA ALA A 60 -8.25 30.50 -35.93
C ALA A 60 -8.56 31.31 -37.19
N GLY A 61 -9.16 32.49 -37.09
CA GLY A 61 -9.63 33.21 -38.25
C GLY A 61 -10.73 32.48 -39.07
N VAL A 62 -11.31 31.44 -38.49
CA VAL A 62 -12.37 30.62 -39.08
C VAL A 62 -13.66 31.39 -38.92
N VAL A 63 -14.24 31.77 -40.04
CA VAL A 63 -15.61 32.27 -40.03
C VAL A 63 -16.53 31.08 -39.92
N PHE A 64 -17.03 30.86 -38.70
CA PHE A 64 -18.03 29.81 -38.46
C PHE A 64 -19.29 30.10 -39.27
N LYS A 65 -19.58 29.19 -40.20
CA LYS A 65 -20.76 29.26 -41.06
C LYS A 65 -21.84 28.32 -40.57
N ASP A 66 -21.42 27.15 -40.10
CA ASP A 66 -22.32 26.12 -39.59
C ASP A 66 -21.64 25.31 -38.44
N ILE A 67 -22.38 24.38 -37.86
CA ILE A 67 -21.92 23.57 -36.76
C ILE A 67 -20.73 22.66 -37.12
N ASN A 68 -20.50 22.33 -38.40
CA ASN A 68 -19.41 21.49 -38.81
C ASN A 68 -18.06 22.20 -38.62
N ASP A 69 -18.04 23.53 -38.66
CA ASP A 69 -16.81 24.29 -38.43
C ASP A 69 -16.32 24.12 -36.96
N PHE A 70 -17.23 23.86 -36.02
CA PHE A 70 -16.91 23.57 -34.63
C PHE A 70 -16.11 22.27 -34.50
N TYR A 71 -16.38 21.26 -35.33
CA TYR A 71 -15.68 19.97 -35.27
C TYR A 71 -14.19 20.05 -35.54
N HIS A 72 -13.71 21.13 -36.14
CA HIS A 72 -12.27 21.35 -36.34
C HIS A 72 -11.49 21.60 -35.00
N PHE A 73 -12.23 22.01 -33.98
CA PHE A 73 -11.66 22.23 -32.65
C PHE A 73 -11.86 21.02 -31.72
N ALA A 74 -12.84 20.17 -32.02
CA ALA A 74 -13.17 19.01 -31.22
C ALA A 74 -12.18 17.85 -31.44
N TYR A 75 -11.93 17.08 -30.42
CA TYR A 75 -11.17 15.83 -30.56
C TYR A 75 -11.95 14.83 -31.42
N PRO A 76 -11.29 14.12 -32.34
CA PRO A 76 -11.95 13.22 -33.30
C PRO A 76 -12.83 12.16 -32.64
N GLU A 77 -12.42 11.67 -31.46
CA GLU A 77 -13.17 10.63 -30.72
C GLU A 77 -14.50 11.15 -30.18
N ASP A 78 -14.61 12.45 -29.91
CA ASP A 78 -15.79 13.05 -29.29
C ASP A 78 -16.81 13.53 -30.34
N ILE A 79 -16.38 13.72 -31.59
CA ILE A 79 -17.23 14.29 -32.68
C ILE A 79 -18.49 13.48 -32.88
N ASN A 80 -18.39 12.16 -32.94
CA ASN A 80 -19.56 11.29 -33.23
C ASN A 80 -20.59 11.33 -32.09
N ALA A 81 -20.13 11.37 -30.83
CA ALA A 81 -21.03 11.53 -29.69
C ALA A 81 -21.74 12.89 -29.69
N TYR A 82 -20.97 13.95 -29.98
CA TYR A 82 -21.50 15.30 -30.09
C TYR A 82 -22.57 15.42 -31.21
N GLN A 83 -22.27 14.91 -32.41
CA GLN A 83 -23.20 14.90 -33.54
C GLN A 83 -24.49 14.16 -33.21
N THR A 84 -24.39 13.02 -32.52
CA THR A 84 -25.57 12.25 -32.13
C THR A 84 -26.45 13.01 -31.12
N ALA A 85 -25.84 13.66 -30.14
CA ALA A 85 -26.58 14.46 -29.15
C ALA A 85 -27.22 15.70 -29.79
N PHE A 86 -26.47 16.38 -30.66
CA PHE A 86 -26.99 17.55 -31.39
C PHE A 86 -28.17 17.19 -32.31
N ALA A 87 -28.09 16.07 -33.04
CA ALA A 87 -29.18 15.58 -33.87
C ALA A 87 -30.47 15.24 -33.08
N LYS A 88 -30.29 14.63 -31.88
CA LYS A 88 -31.44 14.38 -30.97
C LYS A 88 -32.11 15.67 -30.49
N MET A 89 -31.32 16.71 -30.22
CA MET A 89 -31.84 18.02 -29.86
C MET A 89 -32.67 18.64 -31.00
N LEU A 90 -32.17 18.59 -32.24
CA LEU A 90 -32.89 19.09 -33.40
C LEU A 90 -34.17 18.32 -33.66
N ALA A 91 -34.23 17.02 -33.35
CA ALA A 91 -35.42 16.20 -33.47
C ALA A 91 -36.50 16.48 -32.40
N SER A 92 -36.28 17.45 -31.51
CA SER A 92 -37.17 17.80 -30.38
C SER A 92 -37.47 16.65 -29.40
N GLU A 93 -36.57 15.65 -29.33
CA GLU A 93 -36.68 14.52 -28.39
C GLU A 93 -36.40 14.91 -26.94
N SER A 94 -35.78 16.09 -26.71
CA SER A 94 -35.49 16.62 -25.38
C SER A 94 -35.67 18.15 -25.36
N LYS A 95 -36.27 18.69 -24.28
CA LYS A 95 -36.38 20.15 -24.08
C LYS A 95 -35.09 20.81 -23.60
N ALA A 96 -34.19 20.06 -23.00
CA ALA A 96 -32.86 20.49 -22.57
C ALA A 96 -31.89 19.30 -22.66
N SER A 97 -30.72 19.55 -23.13
CA SER A 97 -29.65 18.55 -23.19
C SER A 97 -28.34 19.23 -22.89
N GLN A 98 -27.40 18.44 -22.37
CA GLN A 98 -26.02 18.88 -22.17
C GLN A 98 -25.09 17.84 -22.75
N ILE A 99 -23.95 18.29 -23.26
CA ILE A 99 -22.90 17.42 -23.75
C ILE A 99 -21.54 18.03 -23.47
N GLN A 100 -20.63 17.18 -23.01
CA GLN A 100 -19.23 17.55 -22.85
C GLN A 100 -18.41 17.10 -24.07
N VAL A 101 -17.47 17.95 -24.47
CA VAL A 101 -16.60 17.72 -25.61
C VAL A 101 -15.20 18.24 -25.31
N ARG A 102 -14.18 17.48 -25.72
CA ARG A 102 -12.80 17.95 -25.65
C ARG A 102 -12.50 18.78 -26.90
N CYS A 103 -11.88 19.93 -26.68
CA CYS A 103 -11.45 20.82 -27.73
C CYS A 103 -9.95 21.15 -27.60
N VAL A 104 -9.36 21.64 -28.67
CA VAL A 104 -7.97 22.09 -28.71
C VAL A 104 -7.93 23.57 -28.39
N GLY A 105 -7.25 23.95 -27.31
CA GLY A 105 -7.07 25.31 -26.86
C GLY A 105 -6.09 26.12 -27.72
N GLU A 106 -5.92 27.39 -27.38
CA GLU A 106 -5.09 28.34 -28.14
C GLU A 106 -3.62 27.88 -28.25
N HIS A 107 -3.09 27.23 -27.21
CA HIS A 107 -1.70 26.76 -27.14
C HIS A 107 -1.55 25.25 -27.39
N GLY A 108 -2.61 24.59 -27.86
CA GLY A 108 -2.64 23.16 -28.13
C GLY A 108 -3.01 22.28 -26.92
N GLU A 109 -3.38 22.89 -25.80
CA GLU A 109 -3.88 22.22 -24.61
C GLU A 109 -5.27 21.63 -24.82
N VAL A 110 -5.63 20.66 -24.00
CA VAL A 110 -6.98 20.08 -23.97
C VAL A 110 -7.89 20.97 -23.15
N ILE A 111 -8.96 21.47 -23.78
CA ILE A 111 -10.02 22.22 -23.12
C ILE A 111 -11.30 21.37 -23.10
N TRP A 112 -11.92 21.26 -21.96
CA TRP A 112 -13.22 20.62 -21.80
C TRP A 112 -14.31 21.66 -21.84
N LEU A 113 -15.19 21.53 -22.85
CA LEU A 113 -16.35 22.37 -23.00
C LEU A 113 -17.61 21.57 -22.69
N GLU A 114 -18.57 22.22 -22.05
CA GLU A 114 -19.91 21.68 -21.81
C GLU A 114 -20.91 22.58 -22.46
N ASP A 115 -21.62 22.07 -23.49
CA ASP A 115 -22.70 22.75 -24.18
C ASP A 115 -24.05 22.40 -23.54
N HIS A 116 -24.80 23.45 -23.27
CA HIS A 116 -26.18 23.34 -22.80
C HIS A 116 -27.11 23.93 -23.86
N PHE A 117 -28.05 23.14 -24.31
CA PHE A 117 -28.97 23.48 -25.37
C PHE A 117 -30.36 23.78 -24.84
N LEU A 118 -31.02 24.82 -25.41
CA LEU A 118 -32.40 25.19 -25.14
C LEU A 118 -33.08 25.55 -26.44
N SER A 119 -34.04 24.75 -26.86
CA SER A 119 -34.86 25.08 -28.03
C SER A 119 -35.87 26.19 -27.70
N TYR A 120 -36.01 27.18 -28.56
CA TYR A 120 -37.03 28.22 -28.43
C TYR A 120 -37.63 28.61 -29.78
N LYS A 121 -38.79 29.25 -29.70
CA LYS A 121 -39.52 29.75 -30.87
C LYS A 121 -39.18 31.20 -31.10
N GLY A 122 -38.84 31.57 -32.33
CA GLY A 122 -38.59 32.96 -32.71
C GLY A 122 -39.89 33.73 -32.93
N ASN A 123 -41.00 33.01 -33.28
CA ASN A 123 -42.35 33.56 -33.43
C ASN A 123 -43.35 32.76 -32.59
N GLU A 124 -44.50 33.37 -32.21
CA GLU A 124 -45.49 32.80 -31.27
C GLU A 124 -46.23 31.57 -31.81
N GLU A 125 -46.20 31.30 -33.12
CA GLU A 125 -46.88 30.18 -33.77
C GLU A 125 -45.87 29.29 -34.54
N GLY A 126 -45.75 28.00 -34.21
CA GLY A 126 -44.99 27.01 -34.96
C GLY A 126 -44.05 26.12 -34.10
N ASP A 127 -43.29 25.24 -34.76
CA ASP A 127 -42.21 24.48 -34.15
C ASP A 127 -41.02 25.39 -33.80
N PRO A 128 -40.11 24.98 -32.88
CA PRO A 128 -38.90 25.72 -32.58
C PRO A 128 -38.09 25.96 -33.86
N ASP A 129 -37.79 27.24 -34.17
CA ASP A 129 -36.98 27.63 -35.32
C ASP A 129 -35.54 27.96 -34.92
N LYS A 130 -35.27 28.10 -33.65
CA LYS A 130 -33.94 28.42 -33.11
C LYS A 130 -33.59 27.54 -31.92
N LEU A 131 -32.30 27.24 -31.87
CA LEU A 131 -31.64 26.58 -30.73
C LEU A 131 -30.69 27.59 -30.10
N LEU A 132 -30.97 28.00 -28.88
CA LEU A 132 -30.04 28.77 -28.06
C LEU A 132 -29.17 27.80 -27.27
N ALA A 133 -27.86 28.03 -27.27
CA ALA A 133 -26.95 27.27 -26.46
C ALA A 133 -26.02 28.20 -25.67
N TYR A 134 -25.61 27.72 -24.53
CA TYR A 134 -24.48 28.30 -23.84
C TYR A 134 -23.40 27.22 -23.60
N THR A 135 -22.17 27.63 -23.76
CA THR A 135 -21.01 26.79 -23.58
C THR A 135 -20.23 27.25 -22.37
N VAL A 136 -19.86 26.33 -21.53
CA VAL A 136 -19.04 26.57 -20.34
C VAL A 136 -17.69 25.86 -20.48
N ASN A 137 -16.61 26.57 -20.16
CA ASN A 137 -15.31 25.92 -20.01
C ASN A 137 -15.24 25.22 -18.64
N VAL A 138 -15.31 23.90 -18.65
CA VAL A 138 -15.29 23.04 -17.44
C VAL A 138 -13.93 22.37 -17.23
N THR A 139 -12.88 22.80 -17.91
CA THR A 139 -11.53 22.20 -17.85
C THR A 139 -11.05 22.07 -16.42
N SER A 140 -11.09 23.16 -15.65
CA SER A 140 -10.64 23.14 -14.25
C SER A 140 -11.45 22.18 -13.35
N GLN A 141 -12.73 22.02 -13.64
CA GLN A 141 -13.58 21.06 -12.92
C GLN A 141 -13.21 19.62 -13.29
N CYS A 142 -13.12 19.32 -14.59
CA CYS A 142 -12.72 17.99 -15.08
C CYS A 142 -11.33 17.58 -14.59
N GLU A 143 -10.38 18.50 -14.61
CA GLU A 143 -9.01 18.23 -14.08
C GLU A 143 -9.02 17.90 -12.59
N LYS A 144 -9.79 18.64 -11.79
CA LYS A 144 -9.94 18.36 -10.35
C LYS A 144 -10.57 17.00 -10.09
N GLU A 145 -11.66 16.68 -10.82
CA GLU A 145 -12.34 15.39 -10.69
C GLU A 145 -11.42 14.23 -11.10
N GLN A 146 -10.67 14.38 -12.20
CA GLN A 146 -9.70 13.38 -12.63
C GLN A 146 -8.55 13.23 -11.62
N HIS A 147 -8.08 14.34 -11.05
CA HIS A 147 -7.04 14.31 -10.03
C HIS A 147 -7.49 13.61 -8.75
N ILE A 148 -8.71 13.94 -8.27
CA ILE A 148 -9.30 13.26 -7.11
C ILE A 148 -9.41 11.77 -7.36
N LYS A 149 -9.98 11.37 -8.50
CA LYS A 149 -10.13 9.96 -8.88
C LYS A 149 -8.78 9.25 -8.95
N HIS A 150 -7.77 9.91 -9.53
CA HIS A 150 -6.41 9.36 -9.59
C HIS A 150 -5.81 9.16 -8.19
N LEU A 151 -6.00 10.13 -7.27
CA LEU A 151 -5.53 10.01 -5.88
C LEU A 151 -6.27 8.88 -5.13
N GLU A 152 -7.58 8.75 -5.32
CA GLU A 152 -8.36 7.66 -4.72
C GLU A 152 -7.88 6.28 -5.20
N GLU A 153 -7.68 6.12 -6.53
CA GLU A 153 -7.15 4.89 -7.10
C GLU A 153 -5.72 4.59 -6.62
N HIS A 154 -4.89 5.62 -6.52
CA HIS A 154 -3.53 5.50 -6.01
C HIS A 154 -3.51 5.08 -4.54
N ASN A 155 -4.29 5.74 -3.69
CA ASN A 155 -4.41 5.39 -2.27
C ASN A 155 -4.95 3.97 -2.08
N ARG A 156 -5.96 3.59 -2.86
CA ARG A 156 -6.49 2.22 -2.84
C ARG A 156 -5.42 1.19 -3.17
N LYS A 157 -4.62 1.41 -4.23
CA LYS A 157 -3.52 0.50 -4.61
C LYS A 157 -2.45 0.39 -3.53
N ILE A 158 -2.15 1.49 -2.81
CA ILE A 158 -1.24 1.45 -1.67
C ILE A 158 -1.79 0.55 -0.57
N ILE A 159 -3.05 0.74 -0.19
CA ILE A 159 -3.71 -0.07 0.85
C ILE A 159 -3.76 -1.56 0.43
N GLU A 160 -4.11 -1.85 -0.83
CA GLU A 160 -4.15 -3.21 -1.36
C GLU A 160 -2.77 -3.91 -1.40
N ALA A 161 -1.68 -3.14 -1.46
CA ALA A 161 -0.32 -3.67 -1.45
C ALA A 161 0.25 -3.92 -0.05
N LEU A 162 -0.39 -3.39 0.99
CA LEU A 162 0.05 -3.59 2.37
C LEU A 162 -0.43 -4.95 2.89
N PRO A 163 0.47 -5.82 3.40
CA PRO A 163 0.09 -7.09 4.00
C PRO A 163 -0.41 -6.91 5.44
N GLU A 164 -1.16 -5.85 5.69
CA GLU A 164 -1.55 -5.40 7.02
C GLU A 164 -3.05 -5.10 7.05
N PHE A 165 -3.63 -5.21 8.24
CA PHE A 165 -4.99 -4.77 8.51
C PHE A 165 -4.95 -3.34 9.04
N ILE A 166 -5.82 -2.49 8.54
CA ILE A 166 -5.97 -1.13 9.03
C ILE A 166 -7.32 -1.03 9.70
N PHE A 167 -7.32 -0.75 11.00
CA PHE A 167 -8.52 -0.48 11.77
C PHE A 167 -8.54 0.98 12.20
N ILE A 168 -9.70 1.60 12.15
CA ILE A 168 -9.91 2.92 12.73
C ILE A 168 -10.79 2.73 13.96
N PHE A 169 -10.27 3.17 15.11
CA PHE A 169 -10.98 3.09 16.39
C PHE A 169 -11.33 4.49 16.91
N ASP A 170 -12.44 4.59 17.60
CA ASP A 170 -12.75 5.77 18.41
C ASP A 170 -12.07 5.70 19.80
N GLU A 171 -12.21 6.75 20.59
CA GLU A 171 -11.68 6.87 21.96
C GLU A 171 -12.21 5.80 22.94
N ASN A 172 -13.31 5.14 22.60
CA ASN A 172 -13.98 4.11 23.41
C ASN A 172 -13.69 2.69 22.91
N PHE A 173 -12.84 2.54 21.89
CA PHE A 173 -12.46 1.26 21.27
C PHE A 173 -13.54 0.66 20.37
N PHE A 174 -14.46 1.47 19.82
CA PHE A 174 -15.34 1.03 18.75
C PHE A 174 -14.63 1.10 17.40
N ILE A 175 -14.82 0.09 16.58
CA ILE A 175 -14.28 0.03 15.22
C ILE A 175 -15.14 0.91 14.33
N THR A 176 -14.62 2.04 13.88
CA THR A 176 -15.35 2.96 12.99
C THR A 176 -15.17 2.59 11.53
N ASP A 177 -14.00 2.06 11.15
CA ASP A 177 -13.74 1.55 9.81
C ASP A 177 -12.66 0.47 9.79
N VAL A 178 -12.65 -0.32 8.70
CA VAL A 178 -11.69 -1.39 8.44
C VAL A 178 -11.26 -1.33 6.98
N LEU A 179 -9.96 -1.24 6.75
CA LEU A 179 -9.36 -1.23 5.42
C LEU A 179 -8.35 -2.38 5.33
N MET A 180 -8.37 -3.11 4.22
CA MET A 180 -7.49 -4.27 4.03
C MET A 180 -7.33 -4.61 2.57
N ALA A 181 -6.29 -5.38 2.24
CA ALA A 181 -6.10 -5.93 0.91
C ALA A 181 -7.19 -6.97 0.56
N PRO A 182 -7.65 -7.03 -0.71
CA PRO A 182 -8.57 -8.06 -1.16
C PRO A 182 -8.00 -9.47 -0.94
N GLY A 183 -8.84 -10.37 -0.42
CA GLY A 183 -8.43 -11.76 -0.17
C GLY A 183 -7.71 -12.01 1.17
N THR A 184 -7.55 -11.00 1.99
CA THR A 184 -7.03 -11.15 3.36
C THR A 184 -8.10 -11.78 4.24
N ILE A 185 -7.73 -12.79 5.03
CA ILE A 185 -8.68 -13.52 5.90
C ILE A 185 -8.77 -12.78 7.24
N LEU A 186 -9.94 -12.28 7.55
CA LEU A 186 -10.29 -11.74 8.87
C LEU A 186 -11.03 -12.80 9.69
N LEU A 187 -10.93 -12.71 11.01
CA LEU A 187 -11.70 -13.53 11.95
C LEU A 187 -13.22 -13.37 11.79
N HIS A 188 -13.65 -12.16 11.42
CA HIS A 188 -15.06 -11.82 11.18
C HIS A 188 -15.18 -11.00 9.89
N PRO A 189 -16.31 -11.09 9.17
CA PRO A 189 -16.58 -10.24 8.02
C PRO A 189 -16.50 -8.75 8.38
N VAL A 190 -16.04 -7.92 7.43
CA VAL A 190 -15.88 -6.46 7.63
C VAL A 190 -17.19 -5.81 8.09
N GLU A 191 -18.33 -6.28 7.56
CA GLU A 191 -19.67 -5.79 7.91
C GLU A 191 -20.03 -6.01 9.37
N VAL A 192 -19.47 -7.04 10.01
CA VAL A 192 -19.68 -7.35 11.44
C VAL A 192 -18.70 -6.55 12.31
N LEU A 193 -17.50 -6.29 11.78
CA LEU A 193 -16.47 -5.55 12.52
C LEU A 193 -16.78 -4.05 12.58
N LYS A 194 -17.31 -3.47 11.50
CA LYS A 194 -17.63 -2.04 11.45
C LYS A 194 -18.78 -1.70 12.41
N GLY A 195 -18.50 -0.84 13.37
CA GLY A 195 -19.40 -0.47 14.47
C GLY A 195 -19.33 -1.40 15.69
N ALA A 196 -18.54 -2.47 15.64
CA ALA A 196 -18.38 -3.38 16.79
C ALA A 196 -17.52 -2.75 17.90
N ASP A 197 -17.82 -3.13 19.12
CA ASP A 197 -16.97 -2.85 20.28
C ASP A 197 -15.75 -3.80 20.25
N GLY A 198 -14.53 -3.26 20.26
CA GLY A 198 -13.31 -4.06 20.26
C GLY A 198 -13.25 -5.07 21.42
N ARG A 199 -13.89 -4.76 22.56
CA ARG A 199 -14.00 -5.66 23.72
C ARG A 199 -14.79 -6.95 23.43
N SER A 200 -15.57 -6.98 22.37
CA SER A 200 -16.29 -8.20 21.93
C SER A 200 -15.41 -9.13 21.08
N ILE A 201 -14.28 -8.63 20.59
CA ILE A 201 -13.38 -9.33 19.67
C ILE A 201 -12.11 -9.79 20.40
N TYR A 202 -11.61 -8.98 21.30
CA TYR A 202 -10.35 -9.19 22.00
C TYR A 202 -10.58 -9.66 23.45
N SER A 203 -9.58 -10.36 24.01
CA SER A 203 -9.61 -10.70 25.44
C SER A 203 -9.59 -9.43 26.31
N PRO A 204 -10.03 -9.50 27.57
CA PRO A 204 -10.00 -8.35 28.48
C PRO A 204 -8.61 -7.71 28.58
N GLU A 205 -7.54 -8.51 28.65
CA GLU A 205 -6.16 -8.02 28.76
C GLU A 205 -5.74 -7.24 27.50
N VAL A 206 -6.08 -7.77 26.32
CA VAL A 206 -5.76 -7.11 25.04
C VAL A 206 -6.62 -5.85 24.88
N SER A 207 -7.89 -5.89 25.29
CA SER A 207 -8.79 -4.73 25.26
C SER A 207 -8.30 -3.59 26.13
N ASP A 208 -7.83 -3.89 27.35
CA ASP A 208 -7.25 -2.89 28.24
C ASP A 208 -5.96 -2.29 27.67
N LEU A 209 -5.13 -3.13 27.04
CA LEU A 209 -3.91 -2.69 26.36
C LEU A 209 -4.23 -1.70 25.22
N PHE A 210 -5.20 -2.01 24.37
CA PHE A 210 -5.64 -1.11 23.29
C PHE A 210 -6.21 0.20 23.85
N LEU A 211 -7.14 0.14 24.81
CA LEU A 211 -7.78 1.30 25.40
C LEU A 211 -6.78 2.26 26.04
N CYS A 212 -5.80 1.73 26.78
CA CYS A 212 -4.75 2.53 27.37
C CYS A 212 -3.94 3.27 26.30
N ASN A 213 -3.48 2.55 25.27
CA ASN A 213 -2.64 3.13 24.23
C ASN A 213 -3.43 4.08 23.29
N ILE A 214 -4.71 3.81 23.00
CA ILE A 214 -5.57 4.72 22.25
C ILE A 214 -5.70 6.05 22.99
N ARG A 215 -6.01 6.02 24.29
CA ARG A 215 -6.16 7.24 25.11
C ARG A 215 -4.86 8.03 25.23
N GLU A 216 -3.73 7.34 25.41
CA GLU A 216 -2.42 8.00 25.45
C GLU A 216 -2.08 8.61 24.09
N CYS A 217 -2.31 7.88 22.99
CA CYS A 217 -2.07 8.34 21.64
C CYS A 217 -2.89 9.61 21.32
N LEU A 218 -4.17 9.63 21.66
CA LEU A 218 -5.03 10.80 21.48
C LEU A 218 -4.63 11.98 22.37
N LYS A 219 -4.07 11.71 23.56
CA LYS A 219 -3.65 12.76 24.49
C LYS A 219 -2.33 13.43 24.11
N ASP A 220 -1.33 12.64 23.71
CA ASP A 220 0.03 13.12 23.45
C ASP A 220 0.37 13.28 21.97
N GLY A 221 -0.50 12.78 21.08
CA GLY A 221 -0.31 12.84 19.64
C GLY A 221 0.79 11.93 19.08
N ASN A 222 1.37 11.04 19.91
CA ASN A 222 2.48 10.20 19.55
C ASN A 222 2.01 8.80 19.10
N LEU A 223 2.73 8.21 18.15
CA LEU A 223 2.55 6.82 17.76
C LEU A 223 2.81 5.89 18.94
N LYS A 224 1.93 4.91 19.15
CA LYS A 224 2.08 3.83 20.12
C LYS A 224 2.25 2.51 19.38
N GLU A 225 3.04 1.60 19.96
CA GLU A 225 3.29 0.28 19.41
C GLU A 225 3.06 -0.77 20.50
N ILE A 226 2.23 -1.76 20.18
CA ILE A 226 1.89 -2.85 21.09
C ILE A 226 2.00 -4.18 20.39
N GLU A 227 2.43 -5.21 21.11
CA GLU A 227 2.42 -6.60 20.64
C GLU A 227 1.43 -7.39 21.51
N TYR A 228 0.59 -8.21 20.90
CA TYR A 228 -0.43 -8.95 21.61
C TYR A 228 -0.70 -10.30 20.96
N PRO A 229 -1.07 -11.30 21.78
CA PRO A 229 -1.54 -12.60 21.26
C PRO A 229 -3.03 -12.51 20.92
N LEU A 230 -3.45 -13.26 19.90
CA LEU A 230 -4.83 -13.49 19.56
C LEU A 230 -5.02 -14.97 19.24
N GLU A 231 -6.07 -15.57 19.78
CA GLU A 231 -6.43 -16.94 19.49
C GLU A 231 -7.33 -17.00 18.24
N VAL A 232 -6.86 -17.64 17.18
CA VAL A 232 -7.53 -17.76 15.90
C VAL A 232 -7.72 -19.25 15.61
N GLU A 233 -8.96 -19.71 15.51
CA GLU A 233 -9.30 -21.12 15.24
C GLU A 233 -8.58 -22.12 16.16
N GLY A 234 -8.40 -21.77 17.44
CA GLY A 234 -7.72 -22.59 18.42
C GLY A 234 -6.19 -22.57 18.34
N SER A 235 -5.61 -21.71 17.50
CA SER A 235 -4.18 -21.48 17.38
C SER A 235 -3.81 -20.08 17.86
N LYS A 236 -2.69 -19.98 18.59
CA LYS A 236 -2.19 -18.69 19.11
C LYS A 236 -1.37 -17.99 18.04
N HIS A 237 -1.82 -16.83 17.63
CA HIS A 237 -1.14 -15.92 16.73
C HIS A 237 -0.63 -14.70 17.48
N TYR A 238 0.38 -14.04 16.95
CA TYR A 238 0.95 -12.84 17.54
C TYR A 238 0.87 -11.70 16.54
N PHE A 239 0.31 -10.58 17.01
CA PHE A 239 0.14 -9.39 16.21
C PHE A 239 0.85 -8.21 16.84
N GLN A 240 1.29 -7.28 16.01
CA GLN A 240 1.79 -5.98 16.38
C GLN A 240 0.81 -4.93 15.85
N ALA A 241 0.36 -4.02 16.73
CA ALA A 241 -0.43 -2.88 16.32
C ALA A 241 0.36 -1.59 16.51
N ARG A 242 0.39 -0.78 15.46
CA ARG A 242 0.90 0.60 15.47
C ARG A 242 -0.29 1.54 15.45
N ILE A 243 -0.46 2.28 16.53
CA ILE A 243 -1.62 3.14 16.78
C ILE A 243 -1.16 4.59 16.62
N ALA A 244 -1.73 5.31 15.67
CA ALA A 244 -1.43 6.72 15.39
C ALA A 244 -2.70 7.56 15.45
N PRO A 245 -2.63 8.85 15.83
CA PRO A 245 -3.77 9.76 15.73
C PRO A 245 -4.26 9.85 14.29
N PHE A 246 -5.57 9.90 14.13
CA PHE A 246 -6.21 10.03 12.83
C PHE A 246 -7.17 11.24 12.85
N GLU A 247 -8.26 11.21 12.15
CA GLU A 247 -9.19 12.32 12.04
C GLU A 247 -10.04 12.50 13.33
N GLY A 248 -10.22 13.75 13.78
CA GLY A 248 -11.04 14.05 14.96
C GLY A 248 -10.52 13.37 16.22
N ASN A 249 -11.37 12.56 16.86
CA ASN A 249 -11.07 11.83 18.10
C ASN A 249 -10.92 10.31 17.83
N THR A 250 -10.31 9.97 16.69
CA THR A 250 -10.07 8.58 16.27
C THR A 250 -8.58 8.29 16.14
N VAL A 251 -8.24 7.01 16.16
CA VAL A 251 -6.89 6.51 15.89
C VAL A 251 -6.92 5.50 14.74
N LEU A 252 -5.86 5.50 13.96
CA LEU A 252 -5.60 4.47 12.98
C LEU A 252 -4.65 3.44 13.58
N ALA A 253 -5.05 2.18 13.60
CA ALA A 253 -4.22 1.05 14.04
C ALA A 253 -3.84 0.18 12.84
N LEU A 254 -2.55 0.13 12.55
CA LEU A 254 -1.96 -0.74 11.56
C LEU A 254 -1.60 -2.06 12.25
N ILE A 255 -2.22 -3.16 11.86
CA ILE A 255 -2.06 -4.46 12.52
C ILE A 255 -1.34 -5.42 11.59
N HIS A 256 -0.21 -5.93 12.05
CA HIS A 256 0.66 -6.85 11.34
C HIS A 256 0.80 -8.17 12.08
N ASP A 257 0.72 -9.31 11.37
CA ASP A 257 1.03 -10.63 11.93
C ASP A 257 2.55 -10.79 12.06
N ILE A 258 3.01 -10.97 13.28
CA ILE A 258 4.44 -11.15 13.61
C ILE A 258 4.81 -12.59 13.96
N GLY A 259 3.92 -13.55 13.74
CA GLY A 259 4.13 -14.96 14.08
C GLY A 259 5.38 -15.54 13.43
N ASP A 260 5.61 -15.24 12.16
CA ASP A 260 6.81 -15.68 11.44
C ASP A 260 8.11 -15.06 12.02
N ARG A 261 8.05 -13.80 12.44
CA ARG A 261 9.17 -13.12 13.08
C ARG A 261 9.53 -13.76 14.42
N ILE A 262 8.51 -14.05 15.23
CA ILE A 262 8.70 -14.70 16.55
C ILE A 262 9.27 -16.10 16.35
N ARG A 263 8.66 -16.92 15.48
CA ARG A 263 9.13 -18.28 15.19
C ARG A 263 10.60 -18.31 14.74
N ARG A 264 10.99 -17.46 13.79
CA ARG A 264 12.38 -17.37 13.33
C ARG A 264 13.34 -16.92 14.44
N SER A 265 12.89 -16.03 15.33
CA SER A 265 13.68 -15.58 16.47
C SER A 265 13.92 -16.71 17.46
N GLU A 266 12.88 -17.50 17.77
CA GLU A 266 12.97 -18.67 18.64
C GLU A 266 13.90 -19.76 18.07
N GLU A 267 13.77 -20.05 16.77
CA GLU A 267 14.65 -20.99 16.06
C GLU A 267 16.12 -20.53 16.10
N LEU A 268 16.38 -19.23 15.92
CA LEU A 268 17.73 -18.68 15.98
C LEU A 268 18.33 -18.77 17.40
N ILE A 269 17.54 -18.46 18.42
CA ILE A 269 17.96 -18.57 19.83
C ILE A 269 18.30 -20.02 20.16
N GLU A 270 17.46 -20.97 19.76
CA GLU A 270 17.72 -22.39 20.01
C GLU A 270 18.94 -22.91 19.23
N ALA A 271 19.12 -22.50 17.98
CA ALA A 271 20.30 -22.84 17.18
C ALA A 271 21.57 -22.27 17.81
N LYS A 272 21.53 -21.02 18.28
CA LYS A 272 22.65 -20.38 18.98
C LYS A 272 23.01 -21.15 20.25
N ARG A 273 22.01 -21.51 21.08
CA ARG A 273 22.21 -22.27 22.31
C ARG A 273 22.90 -23.63 22.04
N ARG A 274 22.40 -24.35 21.01
CA ARG A 274 23.01 -25.64 20.60
C ARG A 274 24.46 -25.48 20.17
N ALA A 275 24.79 -24.41 19.43
CA ALA A 275 26.13 -24.12 18.98
C ALA A 275 27.08 -23.80 20.18
N GLU A 276 26.59 -22.96 21.13
CA GLU A 276 27.32 -22.61 22.35
C GLU A 276 27.57 -23.85 23.24
N ASP A 277 26.57 -24.72 23.42
CA ASP A 277 26.72 -25.98 24.19
C ASP A 277 27.72 -26.92 23.51
N ALA A 278 27.71 -27.05 22.19
CA ALA A 278 28.67 -27.86 21.43
C ALA A 278 30.12 -27.31 21.56
N ASP A 279 30.29 -25.99 21.46
CA ASP A 279 31.62 -25.34 21.61
C ASP A 279 32.16 -25.52 23.04
N ARG A 280 31.29 -25.37 24.03
CA ARG A 280 31.65 -25.63 25.43
C ARG A 280 32.07 -27.09 25.66
N MET A 281 31.32 -28.06 25.14
CA MET A 281 31.68 -29.50 25.23
C MET A 281 33.01 -29.77 24.54
N LYS A 282 33.24 -29.19 23.36
CA LYS A 282 34.53 -29.30 22.65
C LYS A 282 35.70 -28.76 23.48
N SER A 283 35.50 -27.59 24.12
CA SER A 283 36.53 -26.99 24.97
C SER A 283 36.86 -27.85 26.21
N VAL A 284 35.83 -28.39 26.88
CA VAL A 284 36.01 -29.31 28.02
C VAL A 284 36.70 -30.59 27.58
N PHE A 285 36.30 -31.16 26.43
CA PHE A 285 36.94 -32.34 25.86
C PHE A 285 38.46 -32.13 25.61
N LEU A 286 38.82 -31.02 24.94
CA LEU A 286 40.21 -30.69 24.66
C LEU A 286 41.04 -30.47 25.93
N ALA A 287 40.47 -29.83 26.97
CA ALA A 287 41.10 -29.64 28.24
C ALA A 287 41.36 -30.99 28.94
N ASN A 288 40.38 -31.88 28.99
CA ASN A 288 40.52 -33.22 29.58
C ASN A 288 41.53 -34.07 28.82
N MET A 289 41.47 -34.08 27.47
CA MET A 289 42.45 -34.82 26.65
C MET A 289 43.87 -34.34 26.86
N SER A 290 44.07 -33.02 26.99
CA SER A 290 45.40 -32.46 27.29
C SER A 290 45.93 -32.95 28.62
N HIS A 291 45.07 -33.12 29.63
CA HIS A 291 45.44 -33.65 30.94
C HIS A 291 45.75 -35.15 30.89
N GLU A 292 44.90 -35.92 30.21
CA GLU A 292 45.06 -37.37 30.02
C GLU A 292 46.35 -37.74 29.25
N ILE A 293 46.74 -36.91 28.27
CA ILE A 293 48.03 -37.07 27.53
C ILE A 293 49.22 -36.66 28.35
N ARG A 294 49.12 -35.58 29.14
CA ARG A 294 50.25 -35.03 29.89
C ARG A 294 50.77 -36.00 30.98
N THR A 295 49.82 -36.69 31.65
CA THR A 295 50.20 -37.60 32.78
C THR A 295 51.13 -38.76 32.36
N PRO A 296 50.74 -39.61 31.37
CA PRO A 296 51.64 -40.69 30.92
C PRO A 296 52.91 -40.14 30.25
N LEU A 297 52.81 -38.99 29.51
CA LEU A 297 54.00 -38.38 28.90
C LEU A 297 55.06 -37.97 29.96
N ASN A 298 54.57 -37.29 31.02
CA ASN A 298 55.51 -36.92 32.14
C ASN A 298 56.13 -38.13 32.83
N ALA A 299 55.37 -39.23 32.96
CA ALA A 299 55.90 -40.46 33.51
C ALA A 299 56.97 -41.06 32.57
N ILE A 300 56.72 -41.12 31.25
CA ILE A 300 57.70 -41.60 30.26
C ILE A 300 58.99 -40.77 30.35
N VAL A 301 58.91 -39.44 30.32
CA VAL A 301 60.05 -38.53 30.35
C VAL A 301 60.80 -38.67 31.67
N GLY A 302 60.10 -38.58 32.81
CA GLY A 302 60.74 -38.64 34.13
C GLY A 302 61.45 -39.97 34.42
N PHE A 303 60.81 -41.10 34.13
CA PHE A 303 61.44 -42.39 34.30
C PHE A 303 62.60 -42.66 33.31
N SER A 304 62.49 -42.12 32.09
CA SER A 304 63.63 -42.20 31.13
C SER A 304 64.86 -41.42 31.61
N GLU A 305 64.66 -40.24 32.22
CA GLU A 305 65.77 -39.46 32.80
C GLU A 305 66.42 -40.18 33.99
N ILE A 306 65.62 -40.75 34.90
CA ILE A 306 66.08 -41.47 36.05
C ILE A 306 66.80 -42.74 35.62
N MET A 307 66.30 -43.49 34.66
CA MET A 307 66.88 -44.72 34.12
C MET A 307 68.34 -44.52 33.63
N VAL A 308 68.63 -43.37 33.04
CA VAL A 308 70.00 -43.04 32.56
C VAL A 308 71.00 -42.84 33.72
N LEU A 309 70.51 -42.37 34.90
CA LEU A 309 71.26 -42.05 36.05
C LEU A 309 71.45 -43.23 37.03
N THR A 310 70.66 -44.30 36.90
CA THR A 310 70.61 -45.45 37.78
C THR A 310 71.62 -46.46 37.32
N GLU A 311 72.48 -46.99 38.26
CA GLU A 311 73.44 -48.06 38.02
C GLU A 311 72.89 -49.48 38.33
N ASN A 312 71.73 -49.52 39.07
CA ASN A 312 71.11 -50.80 39.49
C ASN A 312 70.26 -51.37 38.33
N GLU A 313 70.59 -52.55 37.87
CA GLU A 313 69.90 -53.22 36.74
C GLU A 313 68.42 -53.64 37.05
N GLU A 314 68.09 -53.93 38.32
CA GLU A 314 66.75 -54.28 38.74
C GLU A 314 65.83 -53.00 38.65
N GLU A 315 66.35 -51.90 39.16
CA GLU A 315 65.60 -50.62 39.05
C GLU A 315 65.49 -50.17 37.62
N LYS A 316 66.46 -50.34 36.76
CA LYS A 316 66.34 -50.08 35.33
C LYS A 316 65.20 -50.87 34.68
N HIS A 317 65.05 -52.11 35.10
CA HIS A 317 64.04 -52.99 34.58
C HIS A 317 62.61 -52.48 34.98
N GLU A 318 62.48 -52.10 36.26
CA GLU A 318 61.21 -51.49 36.75
C GLU A 318 60.87 -50.19 36.02
N TYR A 319 61.82 -49.30 35.80
CA TYR A 319 61.61 -48.07 35.06
C TYR A 319 61.21 -48.31 33.61
N LEU A 320 61.86 -49.30 32.98
CA LEU A 320 61.48 -49.72 31.61
C LEU A 320 60.02 -50.22 31.52
N GLU A 321 59.57 -51.03 32.47
CA GLU A 321 58.19 -51.51 32.53
C GLU A 321 57.19 -50.33 32.69
N ILE A 322 57.53 -49.35 33.56
CA ILE A 322 56.68 -48.15 33.73
C ILE A 322 56.58 -47.32 32.43
N ILE A 323 57.77 -47.16 31.75
CA ILE A 323 57.79 -46.43 30.45
C ILE A 323 56.95 -47.16 29.40
N GLN A 324 57.11 -48.49 29.28
CA GLN A 324 56.30 -49.27 28.31
C GLN A 324 54.81 -49.23 28.59
N LYS A 325 54.41 -49.35 29.86
CA LYS A 325 53.02 -49.26 30.28
C LYS A 325 52.42 -47.91 29.94
N ASN A 326 53.07 -46.79 30.21
CA ASN A 326 52.59 -45.45 29.92
C ASN A 326 52.61 -45.15 28.40
N SER A 327 53.59 -45.71 27.65
CA SER A 327 53.62 -45.61 26.20
C SER A 327 52.40 -46.29 25.53
N ASN A 328 52.07 -47.51 26.00
CA ASN A 328 50.88 -48.24 25.51
C ASN A 328 49.60 -47.49 25.85
N LEU A 329 49.50 -46.93 27.08
CA LEU A 329 48.38 -46.11 27.47
C LEU A 329 48.20 -44.84 26.55
N LEU A 330 49.31 -44.18 26.25
CA LEU A 330 49.30 -43.01 25.36
C LEU A 330 48.89 -43.38 23.95
N LEU A 331 49.37 -44.51 23.40
CA LEU A 331 48.95 -44.98 22.08
C LEU A 331 47.45 -45.34 22.04
N GLN A 332 46.93 -45.94 23.11
CA GLN A 332 45.51 -46.23 23.22
C GLN A 332 44.68 -44.93 23.22
N LEU A 333 45.04 -43.92 24.02
CA LEU A 333 44.37 -42.63 24.06
C LEU A 333 44.37 -41.92 22.69
N ILE A 334 45.49 -41.97 21.96
CA ILE A 334 45.56 -41.41 20.60
C ILE A 334 44.62 -42.12 19.65
N ASN A 335 44.58 -43.46 19.69
CA ASN A 335 43.67 -44.24 18.86
C ASN A 335 42.20 -43.92 19.19
N ASP A 336 41.84 -43.81 20.47
CA ASP A 336 40.48 -43.45 20.92
C ASP A 336 40.07 -42.06 20.39
N ILE A 337 40.98 -41.06 20.43
CA ILE A 337 40.74 -39.74 19.87
C ILE A 337 40.55 -39.76 18.34
N LEU A 338 41.38 -40.55 17.63
CA LEU A 338 41.30 -40.70 16.19
C LEU A 338 39.97 -41.40 15.77
N ASP A 339 39.55 -42.41 16.52
CA ASP A 339 38.30 -43.10 16.26
C ASP A 339 37.10 -42.17 16.52
N LEU A 340 37.11 -41.38 17.59
CA LEU A 340 36.09 -40.36 17.84
C LEU A 340 36.05 -39.32 16.70
N SER A 341 37.21 -38.82 16.25
CA SER A 341 37.30 -37.88 15.14
C SER A 341 36.75 -38.45 13.82
N ARG A 342 36.95 -39.77 13.57
CA ARG A 342 36.36 -40.44 12.41
C ARG A 342 34.83 -40.54 12.51
N ILE A 343 34.32 -40.82 13.70
CA ILE A 343 32.87 -40.88 13.97
C ILE A 343 32.23 -39.48 13.75
N GLU A 344 32.83 -38.44 14.34
CA GLU A 344 32.33 -37.06 14.20
C GLU A 344 32.36 -36.56 12.74
N SER A 345 33.39 -36.94 11.97
CA SER A 345 33.49 -36.58 10.55
C SER A 345 32.58 -37.37 9.61
N GLY A 346 31.81 -38.34 10.13
CA GLY A 346 30.98 -39.22 9.33
C GLY A 346 31.72 -40.18 8.40
N LYS A 347 33.06 -40.34 8.60
CA LYS A 347 33.94 -41.20 7.80
C LYS A 347 34.12 -42.60 8.40
N SER A 348 33.27 -42.97 9.35
CA SER A 348 33.30 -44.30 9.99
C SER A 348 32.65 -45.30 9.04
N GLU A 349 33.41 -46.19 8.42
CA GLU A 349 32.94 -47.33 7.66
C GLU A 349 32.59 -48.45 8.62
N MET A 350 31.34 -48.86 8.73
CA MET A 350 30.93 -50.04 9.49
C MET A 350 31.15 -51.26 8.63
N HIS A 351 32.12 -52.12 9.02
CA HIS A 351 32.30 -53.43 8.44
C HIS A 351 31.49 -54.46 9.22
N PHE A 352 30.43 -54.95 8.61
CA PHE A 352 29.62 -56.02 9.17
C PHE A 352 30.26 -57.36 8.82
N GLN A 353 30.62 -58.19 9.82
CA GLN A 353 31.06 -59.55 9.65
C GLN A 353 30.06 -60.51 10.32
N GLN A 354 29.86 -61.62 9.65
CA GLN A 354 29.05 -62.73 10.21
C GLN A 354 29.92 -63.50 11.23
N VAL A 355 29.53 -63.41 12.49
CA VAL A 355 30.30 -64.07 13.59
C VAL A 355 29.41 -65.18 14.15
N GLU A 356 30.00 -66.37 14.28
CA GLU A 356 29.37 -67.52 14.89
C GLU A 356 29.40 -67.34 16.42
N ILE A 357 28.23 -67.07 17.01
CA ILE A 357 28.12 -66.74 18.45
C ILE A 357 28.48 -67.94 19.36
N ALA A 358 28.39 -69.20 18.86
CA ALA A 358 28.64 -70.41 19.62
C ALA A 358 30.13 -70.58 20.10
N GLY A 359 31.06 -69.72 19.61
CA GLY A 359 32.46 -69.75 20.00
C GLY A 359 32.91 -68.57 20.91
N LEU A 360 31.94 -67.71 21.33
CA LEU A 360 32.18 -66.51 22.14
C LEU A 360 31.78 -66.63 23.62
N VAL A 361 31.36 -67.82 24.09
CA VAL A 361 30.99 -68.13 25.47
C VAL A 361 32.05 -69.02 26.10
#